data_04d1829cbec61c606eb5af61dcb574fb
#
_entry.id   04d1829cbec61c606eb5af61dcb574fb
#
_cell.length_a   1.000
_cell.length_b   1.000
_cell.length_c   1.000
_cell.angle_alpha   90.00
_cell.angle_beta   90.00
_cell.angle_gamma   90.00
#
_symmetry.space_group_name_H-M   'P 1'
#
loop_
_entity.id
_entity.type
_entity.pdbx_description
1 polymer ?
#
loop_
_entity_poly.entity_id
_entity_poly.type
_entity_poly.pdbx_seq_one_letter_code
_entity_poly.pdbx_strand_id
1 'polypeptide(L)'
;MSEQDTGLRARLVDVGVELVAKEGLQALSLREIARRAGVSHGAPRRYFPTHLSLLSAIARRGFEDLAARATEAVAAGGPKEDPRAQLDVFGRVYLDFARTDRGMYELMFRHDLLESGELGLRETSLPLYRTLVDLVGRARAESGASSRNGTGAEPVVVAGALWANLHGIAQLWGWGSLQLATGGDDVGPLLRAALDAHLGPRTR
;
A
#
# COMPACT_ATOMS: atom_id res chain seq x y z
N MET A 1 31.14 -5.63 -3.04
CA MET A 1 30.10 -5.24 -4.02
C MET A 1 30.54 -3.87 -4.50
N SER A 2 30.85 -3.70 -5.79
CA SER A 2 31.37 -2.43 -6.31
C SER A 2 30.25 -1.39 -6.42
N GLU A 3 30.58 -0.11 -6.41
CA GLU A 3 29.63 1.01 -6.59
C GLU A 3 28.82 0.88 -7.89
N GLN A 4 29.46 0.36 -8.95
CA GLN A 4 28.81 0.04 -10.23
C GLN A 4 27.79 -1.10 -10.12
N ASP A 5 28.02 -2.08 -9.24
CA ASP A 5 27.09 -3.19 -9.01
C ASP A 5 25.82 -2.71 -8.29
N THR A 6 25.97 -1.82 -7.31
CA THR A 6 24.81 -1.21 -6.60
C THR A 6 23.99 -0.34 -7.55
N GLY A 7 24.64 0.42 -8.43
CA GLY A 7 23.99 1.26 -9.42
C GLY A 7 23.18 0.47 -10.45
N LEU A 8 23.68 -0.66 -10.93
CA LEU A 8 22.94 -1.47 -11.92
C LEU A 8 21.73 -2.17 -11.27
N ARG A 9 21.89 -2.68 -10.04
CA ARG A 9 20.79 -3.28 -9.29
C ARG A 9 19.62 -2.29 -9.11
N ALA A 10 19.94 -1.06 -8.68
CA ALA A 10 18.95 0.01 -8.53
C ALA A 10 18.28 0.35 -9.86
N ARG A 11 19.05 0.53 -10.93
CA ARG A 11 18.55 0.83 -12.28
C ARG A 11 17.58 -0.24 -12.80
N LEU A 12 17.83 -1.52 -12.55
CA LEU A 12 16.94 -2.61 -12.93
C LEU A 12 15.59 -2.50 -12.21
N VAL A 13 15.60 -2.16 -10.92
CA VAL A 13 14.38 -1.92 -10.14
C VAL A 13 13.63 -0.68 -10.65
N ASP A 14 14.33 0.44 -10.86
CA ASP A 14 13.73 1.69 -11.32
C ASP A 14 13.06 1.51 -12.70
N VAL A 15 13.70 0.81 -13.63
CA VAL A 15 13.10 0.42 -14.91
C VAL A 15 11.85 -0.45 -14.70
N GLY A 16 11.88 -1.38 -13.75
CA GLY A 16 10.71 -2.19 -13.41
C GLY A 16 9.56 -1.36 -12.84
N VAL A 17 9.85 -0.39 -11.97
CA VAL A 17 8.87 0.56 -11.43
C VAL A 17 8.23 1.38 -12.57
N GLU A 18 9.04 1.94 -13.48
CA GLU A 18 8.50 2.66 -14.62
C GLU A 18 7.64 1.79 -15.54
N LEU A 19 8.08 0.54 -15.76
CA LEU A 19 7.38 -0.39 -16.63
C LEU A 19 6.01 -0.77 -16.06
N VAL A 20 5.93 -1.09 -14.77
CA VAL A 20 4.66 -1.42 -14.13
C VAL A 20 3.70 -0.24 -14.08
N ALA A 21 4.22 0.97 -13.89
CA ALA A 21 3.41 2.19 -13.89
C ALA A 21 2.82 2.51 -15.26
N LYS A 22 3.57 2.31 -16.34
CA LYS A 22 3.15 2.67 -17.70
C LYS A 22 2.36 1.57 -18.42
N GLU A 23 2.72 0.31 -18.20
CA GLU A 23 2.25 -0.83 -18.99
C GLU A 23 1.61 -1.95 -18.16
N GLY A 24 1.62 -1.78 -16.82
CA GLY A 24 1.02 -2.74 -15.90
C GLY A 24 1.88 -3.98 -15.63
N LEU A 25 1.33 -4.87 -14.78
CA LEU A 25 2.02 -6.06 -14.28
C LEU A 25 2.46 -7.03 -15.39
N GLN A 26 1.65 -7.16 -16.44
CA GLN A 26 1.90 -8.10 -17.55
C GLN A 26 3.16 -7.78 -18.35
N ALA A 27 3.62 -6.53 -18.33
CA ALA A 27 4.82 -6.10 -19.02
C ALA A 27 6.11 -6.48 -18.29
N LEU A 28 6.04 -6.82 -16.99
CA LEU A 28 7.20 -7.14 -16.17
C LEU A 28 7.82 -8.49 -16.56
N SER A 29 8.91 -8.44 -17.31
CA SER A 29 9.76 -9.59 -17.58
C SER A 29 11.24 -9.23 -17.43
N LEU A 30 12.05 -10.19 -17.01
CA LEU A 30 13.53 -10.01 -16.91
C LEU A 30 14.13 -9.53 -18.22
N ARG A 31 13.63 -10.05 -19.36
CA ARG A 31 14.10 -9.70 -20.70
C ARG A 31 13.81 -8.25 -21.04
N GLU A 32 12.58 -7.80 -20.80
CA GLU A 32 12.16 -6.42 -21.12
C GLU A 32 12.86 -5.40 -20.21
N ILE A 33 12.98 -5.72 -18.92
CA ILE A 33 13.71 -4.88 -17.97
C ILE A 33 15.19 -4.78 -18.36
N ALA A 34 15.86 -5.88 -18.74
CA ALA A 34 17.25 -5.86 -19.21
C ALA A 34 17.39 -4.99 -20.48
N ARG A 35 16.48 -5.17 -21.45
CA ARG A 35 16.47 -4.40 -22.71
C ARG A 35 16.35 -2.90 -22.42
N ARG A 36 15.41 -2.47 -21.58
CA ARG A 36 15.22 -1.05 -21.22
C ARG A 36 16.36 -0.50 -20.37
N ALA A 37 16.94 -1.31 -19.51
CA ALA A 37 18.11 -0.93 -18.73
C ALA A 37 19.40 -0.88 -19.55
N GLY A 38 19.35 -1.23 -20.86
CA GLY A 38 20.52 -1.20 -21.75
C GLY A 38 21.61 -2.22 -21.36
N VAL A 39 21.21 -3.40 -20.85
CA VAL A 39 22.13 -4.45 -20.43
C VAL A 39 21.82 -5.78 -21.11
N SER A 40 22.80 -6.71 -21.07
CA SER A 40 22.60 -8.07 -21.60
C SER A 40 21.48 -8.81 -20.86
N HIS A 41 20.79 -9.72 -21.56
CA HIS A 41 19.67 -10.50 -20.99
C HIS A 41 20.04 -11.32 -19.74
N GLY A 42 21.33 -11.67 -19.59
CA GLY A 42 21.83 -12.40 -18.42
C GLY A 42 22.16 -11.51 -17.23
N ALA A 43 22.35 -10.19 -17.44
CA ALA A 43 22.79 -9.29 -16.39
C ALA A 43 21.85 -9.23 -15.17
N PRO A 44 20.50 -9.19 -15.31
CA PRO A 44 19.61 -9.15 -14.16
C PRO A 44 19.78 -10.35 -13.22
N ARG A 45 20.07 -11.54 -13.74
CA ARG A 45 20.21 -12.76 -12.93
C ARG A 45 21.38 -12.73 -11.95
N ARG A 46 22.35 -11.86 -12.15
CA ARG A 46 23.45 -11.64 -11.19
C ARG A 46 22.98 -10.96 -9.92
N TYR A 47 21.92 -10.14 -9.99
CA TYR A 47 21.38 -9.35 -8.90
C TYR A 47 20.06 -9.91 -8.37
N PHE A 48 19.32 -10.56 -9.23
CA PHE A 48 18.02 -11.18 -8.96
C PHE A 48 18.04 -12.60 -9.51
N PRO A 49 18.35 -13.60 -8.66
CA PRO A 49 18.46 -15.00 -9.09
C PRO A 49 17.18 -15.53 -9.75
N THR A 50 16.02 -15.05 -9.27
CA THR A 50 14.71 -15.43 -9.79
C THR A 50 13.97 -14.21 -10.34
N HIS A 51 12.96 -14.44 -11.17
CA HIS A 51 12.02 -13.38 -11.58
C HIS A 51 11.26 -12.84 -10.36
N LEU A 52 10.86 -13.73 -9.44
CA LEU A 52 10.15 -13.36 -8.21
C LEU A 52 10.98 -12.42 -7.34
N SER A 53 12.30 -12.62 -7.24
CA SER A 53 13.16 -11.74 -6.47
C SER A 53 13.24 -10.32 -7.04
N LEU A 54 13.17 -10.17 -8.38
CA LEU A 54 13.07 -8.84 -8.99
C LEU A 54 11.69 -8.22 -8.77
N LEU A 55 10.61 -8.98 -8.94
CA LEU A 55 9.25 -8.48 -8.67
C LEU A 55 9.11 -8.02 -7.22
N SER A 56 9.65 -8.76 -6.26
CA SER A 56 9.64 -8.38 -4.85
C SER A 56 10.43 -7.10 -4.57
N ALA A 57 11.56 -6.89 -5.26
CA ALA A 57 12.32 -5.64 -5.14
C ALA A 57 11.57 -4.44 -5.73
N ILE A 58 10.80 -4.63 -6.81
CA ILE A 58 9.93 -3.60 -7.39
C ILE A 58 8.75 -3.31 -6.44
N ALA A 59 8.07 -4.34 -5.93
CA ALA A 59 6.97 -4.20 -4.98
C ALA A 59 7.40 -3.47 -3.70
N ARG A 60 8.63 -3.72 -3.21
CA ARG A 60 9.21 -2.99 -2.08
C ARG A 60 9.23 -1.49 -2.31
N ARG A 61 9.60 -1.03 -3.51
CA ARG A 61 9.56 0.41 -3.86
C ARG A 61 8.14 0.97 -3.79
N GLY A 62 7.13 0.19 -4.19
CA GLY A 62 5.73 0.56 -4.04
C GLY A 62 5.31 0.75 -2.58
N PHE A 63 5.72 -0.16 -1.68
CA PHE A 63 5.46 -0.01 -0.24
C PHE A 63 6.20 1.18 0.36
N GLU A 64 7.46 1.42 -0.04
CA GLU A 64 8.24 2.60 0.39
C GLU A 64 7.56 3.91 -0.04
N ASP A 65 7.08 3.99 -1.28
CA ASP A 65 6.37 5.16 -1.81
C ASP A 65 5.03 5.39 -1.10
N LEU A 66 4.22 4.35 -0.94
CA LEU A 66 2.95 4.44 -0.21
C LEU A 66 3.17 4.88 1.24
N ALA A 67 4.19 4.34 1.92
CA ALA A 67 4.53 4.71 3.29
C ALA A 67 4.99 6.17 3.39
N ALA A 68 5.80 6.64 2.44
CA ALA A 68 6.26 8.03 2.37
C ALA A 68 5.07 8.98 2.19
N ARG A 69 4.20 8.74 1.20
CA ARG A 69 2.99 9.54 0.95
C ARG A 69 2.05 9.57 2.17
N ALA A 70 1.84 8.43 2.81
CA ALA A 70 0.99 8.36 4.01
C ALA A 70 1.59 9.15 5.18
N THR A 71 2.89 9.01 5.41
CA THR A 71 3.60 9.74 6.47
C THR A 71 3.56 11.24 6.23
N GLU A 72 3.86 11.69 5.01
CA GLU A 72 3.84 13.10 4.63
C GLU A 72 2.44 13.70 4.79
N ALA A 73 1.42 13.02 4.27
CA ALA A 73 0.05 13.49 4.33
C ALA A 73 -0.47 13.59 5.78
N VAL A 74 -0.16 12.61 6.63
CA VAL A 74 -0.52 12.64 8.06
C VAL A 74 0.25 13.74 8.80
N ALA A 75 1.52 13.95 8.48
CA ALA A 75 2.32 15.03 9.10
C ALA A 75 1.89 16.43 8.66
N ALA A 76 1.40 16.60 7.42
CA ALA A 76 0.92 17.87 6.90
C ALA A 76 -0.31 18.40 7.67
N GLY A 77 -1.11 17.50 8.26
CA GLY A 77 -2.24 17.85 9.11
C GLY A 77 -1.86 18.44 10.48
N GLY A 78 -0.62 18.24 10.93
CA GLY A 78 -0.07 18.77 12.18
C GLY A 78 -0.30 17.91 13.43
N PRO A 79 0.48 18.16 14.52
CA PRO A 79 0.50 17.31 15.71
C PRO A 79 -0.76 17.39 16.59
N LYS A 80 -1.70 18.28 16.28
CA LYS A 80 -2.96 18.49 17.03
C LYS A 80 -4.18 17.88 16.35
N GLU A 81 -3.98 17.16 15.24
CA GLU A 81 -5.12 16.57 14.57
C GLU A 81 -5.69 15.37 15.33
N ASP A 82 -7.02 15.30 15.32
CA ASP A 82 -7.81 14.15 15.72
C ASP A 82 -7.29 12.88 15.02
N PRO A 83 -6.92 11.81 15.75
CA PRO A 83 -6.46 10.55 15.17
C PRO A 83 -7.43 9.98 14.13
N ARG A 84 -8.72 10.28 14.26
CA ARG A 84 -9.71 9.90 13.26
C ARG A 84 -9.55 10.70 11.96
N ALA A 85 -9.23 11.99 12.03
CA ALA A 85 -8.89 12.78 10.85
C ALA A 85 -7.62 12.24 10.17
N GLN A 86 -6.61 11.86 10.96
CA GLN A 86 -5.40 11.21 10.44
C GLN A 86 -5.71 9.86 9.74
N LEU A 87 -6.66 9.07 10.26
CA LEU A 87 -7.13 7.85 9.62
C LEU A 87 -7.89 8.13 8.31
N ASP A 88 -8.68 9.20 8.23
CA ASP A 88 -9.31 9.61 6.98
C ASP A 88 -8.26 9.98 5.93
N VAL A 89 -7.24 10.76 6.33
CA VAL A 89 -6.10 11.11 5.44
C VAL A 89 -5.35 9.85 5.00
N PHE A 90 -5.00 8.97 5.92
CA PHE A 90 -4.32 7.71 5.63
C PHE A 90 -5.13 6.85 4.63
N GLY A 91 -6.43 6.70 4.88
CA GLY A 91 -7.33 5.95 4.00
C GLY A 91 -7.44 6.56 2.61
N ARG A 92 -7.51 7.90 2.51
CA ARG A 92 -7.50 8.60 1.21
C ARG A 92 -6.22 8.34 0.44
N VAL A 93 -5.05 8.46 1.07
CA VAL A 93 -3.76 8.18 0.43
C VAL A 93 -3.71 6.75 -0.08
N TYR A 94 -4.17 5.78 0.72
CA TYR A 94 -4.22 4.36 0.33
C TYR A 94 -5.12 4.13 -0.90
N LEU A 95 -6.33 4.68 -0.89
CA LEU A 95 -7.29 4.52 -1.99
C LEU A 95 -6.86 5.28 -3.24
N ASP A 96 -6.25 6.46 -3.08
CA ASP A 96 -5.72 7.24 -4.20
C ASP A 96 -4.53 6.52 -4.84
N PHE A 97 -3.60 5.99 -4.04
CA PHE A 97 -2.49 5.17 -4.54
C PHE A 97 -3.01 3.97 -5.35
N ALA A 98 -4.00 3.24 -4.84
CA ALA A 98 -4.59 2.11 -5.54
C ALA A 98 -5.22 2.49 -6.87
N ARG A 99 -5.71 3.72 -7.00
CA ARG A 99 -6.31 4.28 -8.22
C ARG A 99 -5.29 4.80 -9.21
N THR A 100 -4.29 5.56 -8.74
CA THR A 100 -3.32 6.26 -9.59
C THR A 100 -2.16 5.35 -10.00
N ASP A 101 -1.72 4.48 -9.10
CA ASP A 101 -0.58 3.57 -9.27
C ASP A 101 -1.04 2.11 -9.35
N ARG A 102 -2.15 1.87 -10.09
CA ARG A 102 -2.86 0.59 -10.11
C ARG A 102 -1.97 -0.62 -10.35
N GLY A 103 -1.09 -0.58 -11.34
CA GLY A 103 -0.18 -1.69 -11.66
C GLY A 103 0.77 -2.00 -10.51
N MET A 104 1.28 -0.98 -9.83
CA MET A 104 2.12 -1.14 -8.65
C MET A 104 1.31 -1.70 -7.47
N TYR A 105 0.10 -1.17 -7.23
CA TYR A 105 -0.81 -1.67 -6.20
C TYR A 105 -1.14 -3.15 -6.42
N GLU A 106 -1.48 -3.55 -7.64
CA GLU A 106 -1.72 -4.97 -7.98
C GLU A 106 -0.48 -5.84 -7.69
N LEU A 107 0.72 -5.39 -8.06
CA LEU A 107 1.96 -6.13 -7.78
C LEU A 107 2.20 -6.28 -6.28
N MET A 108 2.06 -5.22 -5.48
CA MET A 108 2.35 -5.21 -4.04
C MET A 108 1.55 -6.26 -3.26
N PHE A 109 0.36 -6.61 -3.71
CA PHE A 109 -0.55 -7.54 -3.03
C PHE A 109 -0.66 -8.92 -3.70
N ARG A 110 0.18 -9.20 -4.70
CA ARG A 110 0.29 -10.52 -5.35
C ARG A 110 1.23 -11.43 -4.56
N HIS A 111 0.76 -11.91 -3.41
CA HIS A 111 1.55 -12.79 -2.54
C HIS A 111 1.97 -14.10 -3.20
N ASP A 112 1.26 -14.53 -4.24
CA ASP A 112 1.61 -15.67 -5.09
C ASP A 112 2.83 -15.40 -5.99
N LEU A 113 3.17 -14.13 -6.23
CA LEU A 113 4.29 -13.69 -7.05
C LEU A 113 5.45 -13.07 -6.24
N LEU A 114 5.34 -12.99 -4.92
CA LEU A 114 6.33 -12.26 -4.11
C LEU A 114 7.06 -13.18 -3.13
N GLU A 115 8.39 -13.10 -3.13
CA GLU A 115 9.26 -13.76 -2.15
C GLU A 115 9.39 -12.86 -0.91
N SER A 116 8.40 -12.91 -0.01
CA SER A 116 8.29 -11.99 1.12
C SER A 116 9.38 -12.16 2.20
N GLY A 117 10.10 -13.29 2.22
CA GLY A 117 11.11 -13.58 3.24
C GLY A 117 12.52 -13.12 2.88
N GLU A 118 12.88 -13.09 1.60
CA GLU A 118 14.28 -12.87 1.17
C GLU A 118 14.63 -11.39 0.92
N LEU A 119 13.65 -10.51 0.68
CA LEU A 119 13.91 -9.15 0.20
C LEU A 119 13.40 -8.04 1.12
N GLY A 120 13.10 -8.37 2.37
CA GLY A 120 12.69 -7.36 3.35
C GLY A 120 11.32 -6.71 3.03
N LEU A 121 10.44 -7.40 2.32
CA LEU A 121 9.08 -6.90 2.05
C LEU A 121 8.30 -6.69 3.35
N ARG A 122 8.46 -7.59 4.32
CA ARG A 122 7.82 -7.46 5.63
C ARG A 122 8.37 -6.28 6.41
N GLU A 123 9.67 -6.05 6.35
CA GLU A 123 10.32 -4.92 7.00
C GLU A 123 9.83 -3.58 6.44
N THR A 124 9.35 -3.56 5.20
CA THR A 124 8.82 -2.35 4.55
C THR A 124 7.31 -2.20 4.73
N SER A 125 6.53 -3.29 4.64
CA SER A 125 5.06 -3.25 4.75
C SER A 125 4.56 -3.19 6.19
N LEU A 126 5.22 -3.87 7.15
CA LEU A 126 4.81 -3.89 8.55
C LEU A 126 4.85 -2.51 9.25
N PRO A 127 5.82 -1.62 9.01
CA PRO A 127 5.77 -0.27 9.57
C PRO A 127 4.52 0.51 9.17
N LEU A 128 4.11 0.41 7.91
CA LEU A 128 2.88 1.05 7.42
C LEU A 128 1.64 0.50 8.16
N TYR A 129 1.57 -0.82 8.36
CA TYR A 129 0.50 -1.45 9.12
C TYR A 129 0.53 -1.04 10.60
N ARG A 130 1.71 -0.92 11.23
CA ARG A 130 1.85 -0.45 12.62
C ARG A 130 1.35 0.99 12.78
N THR A 131 1.59 1.87 11.81
CA THR A 131 1.02 3.22 11.80
C THR A 131 -0.51 3.18 11.82
N LEU A 132 -1.12 2.31 11.02
CA LEU A 132 -2.57 2.11 11.04
C LEU A 132 -3.07 1.63 12.40
N VAL A 133 -2.38 0.66 13.03
CA VAL A 133 -2.72 0.13 14.36
C VAL A 133 -2.65 1.22 15.43
N ASP A 134 -1.59 2.04 15.42
CA ASP A 134 -1.44 3.17 16.36
C ASP A 134 -2.58 4.19 16.21
N LEU A 135 -2.87 4.60 14.99
CA LEU A 135 -3.96 5.55 14.72
C LEU A 135 -5.33 5.00 15.15
N VAL A 136 -5.61 3.74 14.88
CA VAL A 136 -6.84 3.06 15.32
C VAL A 136 -6.91 3.02 16.85
N GLY A 137 -5.82 2.67 17.53
CA GLY A 137 -5.74 2.63 18.98
C GLY A 137 -6.06 3.99 19.62
N ARG A 138 -5.43 5.05 19.10
CA ARG A 138 -5.64 6.43 19.57
C ARG A 138 -7.08 6.91 19.31
N ALA A 139 -7.61 6.71 18.10
CA ALA A 139 -8.96 7.11 17.75
C ALA A 139 -10.03 6.43 18.61
N ARG A 140 -9.82 5.16 18.97
CA ARG A 140 -10.73 4.41 19.87
C ARG A 140 -10.62 4.86 21.32
N ALA A 141 -9.41 5.21 21.78
CA ALA A 141 -9.21 5.75 23.12
C ALA A 141 -9.95 7.08 23.31
N GLU A 142 -9.85 7.98 22.34
CA GLU A 142 -10.54 9.29 22.37
C GLU A 142 -12.06 9.18 22.28
N SER A 143 -12.56 8.26 21.45
CA SER A 143 -14.02 8.07 21.31
C SER A 143 -14.69 7.36 22.49
N GLY A 144 -13.93 6.87 23.45
CA GLY A 144 -14.43 6.01 24.53
C GLY A 144 -15.03 4.68 24.04
N ALA A 145 -14.78 4.32 22.80
CA ALA A 145 -15.32 3.11 22.18
C ALA A 145 -14.79 1.83 22.83
N SER A 146 -13.64 1.89 23.47
CA SER A 146 -13.10 0.78 24.29
C SER A 146 -14.02 0.40 25.45
N SER A 147 -14.85 1.33 25.95
CA SER A 147 -15.73 1.11 27.09
C SER A 147 -17.20 0.88 26.73
N ARG A 148 -17.66 1.34 25.56
CA ARG A 148 -19.10 1.37 25.23
C ARG A 148 -19.62 0.19 24.40
N ASN A 149 -18.79 -0.42 23.56
CA ASN A 149 -19.27 -1.46 22.62
C ASN A 149 -18.93 -2.89 23.02
N GLY A 150 -18.39 -3.14 24.23
CA GLY A 150 -18.20 -4.50 24.75
C GLY A 150 -17.33 -5.46 23.92
N THR A 151 -16.95 -5.07 22.73
CA THR A 151 -16.00 -5.82 21.90
C THR A 151 -14.61 -5.38 22.26
N GLY A 152 -14.03 -5.98 23.28
CA GLY A 152 -12.64 -5.77 23.68
C GLY A 152 -11.61 -6.17 22.61
N ALA A 153 -11.97 -6.00 21.33
CA ALA A 153 -11.09 -6.33 20.23
C ALA A 153 -9.85 -5.43 20.27
N GLU A 154 -8.69 -6.07 20.28
CA GLU A 154 -7.40 -5.41 20.25
C GLU A 154 -7.29 -4.46 19.03
N PRO A 155 -6.60 -3.30 19.18
CA PRO A 155 -6.42 -2.35 18.07
C PRO A 155 -5.88 -2.99 16.80
N VAL A 156 -5.01 -3.99 16.90
CA VAL A 156 -4.46 -4.71 15.77
C VAL A 156 -5.53 -5.48 14.99
N VAL A 157 -6.53 -6.04 15.67
CA VAL A 157 -7.64 -6.76 15.00
C VAL A 157 -8.56 -5.78 14.28
N VAL A 158 -8.88 -4.65 14.92
CA VAL A 158 -9.71 -3.60 14.31
C VAL A 158 -9.00 -2.96 13.12
N ALA A 159 -7.71 -2.70 13.23
CA ALA A 159 -6.89 -2.20 12.13
C ALA A 159 -6.86 -3.19 10.96
N GLY A 160 -6.77 -4.49 11.23
CA GLY A 160 -6.84 -5.55 10.22
C GLY A 160 -8.18 -5.55 9.48
N ALA A 161 -9.29 -5.44 10.22
CA ALA A 161 -10.63 -5.37 9.64
C ALA A 161 -10.84 -4.08 8.82
N LEU A 162 -10.37 -2.93 9.32
CA LEU A 162 -10.40 -1.68 8.57
C LEU A 162 -9.55 -1.77 7.29
N TRP A 163 -8.34 -2.32 7.38
CA TRP A 163 -7.50 -2.52 6.21
C TRP A 163 -8.15 -3.45 5.18
N ALA A 164 -8.78 -4.54 5.61
CA ALA A 164 -9.52 -5.43 4.72
C ALA A 164 -10.67 -4.70 4.00
N ASN A 165 -11.40 -3.80 4.68
CA ASN A 165 -12.42 -2.97 4.06
C ASN A 165 -11.82 -1.99 3.03
N LEU A 166 -10.73 -1.29 3.38
CA LEU A 166 -10.05 -0.37 2.46
C LEU A 166 -9.53 -1.11 1.22
N HIS A 167 -8.95 -2.30 1.44
CA HIS A 167 -8.47 -3.14 0.34
C HIS A 167 -9.62 -3.61 -0.56
N GLY A 168 -10.73 -4.05 0.03
CA GLY A 168 -11.95 -4.41 -0.70
C GLY A 168 -12.52 -3.24 -1.50
N ILE A 169 -12.60 -2.04 -0.91
CA ILE A 169 -13.02 -0.82 -1.60
C ILE A 169 -12.10 -0.54 -2.80
N ALA A 170 -10.77 -0.56 -2.58
CA ALA A 170 -9.79 -0.31 -3.64
C ALA A 170 -9.92 -1.29 -4.82
N GLN A 171 -10.07 -2.58 -4.54
CA GLN A 171 -10.21 -3.61 -5.56
C GLN A 171 -11.52 -3.49 -6.34
N LEU A 172 -12.65 -3.41 -5.63
CA LEU A 172 -13.97 -3.32 -6.25
C LEU A 172 -14.17 -1.98 -7.00
N TRP A 173 -13.55 -0.91 -6.49
CA TRP A 173 -13.53 0.38 -7.20
C TRP A 173 -12.73 0.28 -8.50
N GLY A 174 -11.55 -0.32 -8.43
CA GLY A 174 -10.70 -0.55 -9.60
C GLY A 174 -11.35 -1.39 -10.71
N TRP A 175 -12.30 -2.25 -10.35
CA TRP A 175 -13.11 -3.04 -11.30
C TRP A 175 -14.38 -2.34 -11.79
N GLY A 176 -14.71 -1.16 -11.26
CA GLY A 176 -15.94 -0.45 -11.59
C GLY A 176 -17.19 -0.99 -10.87
N SER A 177 -17.05 -2.02 -10.05
CA SER A 177 -18.19 -2.70 -9.41
C SER A 177 -18.89 -1.82 -8.38
N LEU A 178 -18.13 -1.03 -7.60
CA LEU A 178 -18.73 -0.14 -6.61
C LEU A 178 -19.41 1.07 -7.25
N GLN A 179 -18.84 1.63 -8.32
CA GLN A 179 -19.50 2.70 -9.08
C GLN A 179 -20.84 2.24 -9.63
N LEU A 180 -20.88 1.03 -10.20
CA LEU A 180 -22.12 0.44 -10.71
C LEU A 180 -23.14 0.21 -9.58
N ALA A 181 -22.69 -0.33 -8.44
CA ALA A 181 -23.58 -0.68 -7.33
C ALA A 181 -24.11 0.55 -6.56
N THR A 182 -23.30 1.59 -6.41
CA THR A 182 -23.64 2.79 -5.61
C THR A 182 -24.13 3.96 -6.45
N GLY A 183 -23.92 3.93 -7.77
CA GLY A 183 -24.18 5.05 -8.66
C GLY A 183 -23.28 6.27 -8.44
N GLY A 184 -22.23 6.13 -7.62
CA GLY A 184 -21.33 7.22 -7.25
C GLY A 184 -20.00 7.17 -8.01
N ASP A 185 -19.38 8.33 -8.16
CA ASP A 185 -18.07 8.54 -8.77
C ASP A 185 -17.00 8.97 -7.74
N ASP A 186 -17.38 9.10 -6.46
CA ASP A 186 -16.51 9.45 -5.35
C ASP A 186 -16.39 8.28 -4.35
N VAL A 187 -15.18 7.90 -4.02
CA VAL A 187 -14.85 6.86 -3.04
C VAL A 187 -14.92 7.35 -1.59
N GLY A 188 -14.94 8.66 -1.38
CA GLY A 188 -14.95 9.29 -0.05
C GLY A 188 -16.09 8.86 0.86
N PRO A 189 -17.35 8.74 0.39
CA PRO A 189 -18.43 8.19 1.20
C PRO A 189 -18.21 6.77 1.70
N LEU A 190 -17.59 5.91 0.88
CA LEU A 190 -17.25 4.53 1.25
C LEU A 190 -16.15 4.48 2.32
N LEU A 191 -15.14 5.34 2.18
CA LEU A 191 -14.11 5.49 3.22
C LEU A 191 -14.73 5.91 4.55
N ARG A 192 -15.60 6.93 4.55
CA ARG A 192 -16.27 7.37 5.79
C ARG A 192 -17.11 6.26 6.40
N ALA A 193 -17.88 5.54 5.60
CA ALA A 193 -18.69 4.42 6.08
C ALA A 193 -17.81 3.32 6.70
N ALA A 194 -16.65 3.00 6.10
CA ALA A 194 -15.70 2.05 6.66
C ALA A 194 -15.13 2.53 8.00
N LEU A 195 -14.74 3.80 8.11
CA LEU A 195 -14.26 4.38 9.36
C LEU A 195 -15.36 4.37 10.44
N ASP A 196 -16.59 4.73 10.10
CA ASP A 196 -17.73 4.73 11.03
C ASP A 196 -18.05 3.33 11.53
N ALA A 197 -17.95 2.33 10.68
CA ALA A 197 -18.20 0.93 11.06
C ALA A 197 -17.19 0.40 12.10
N HIS A 198 -15.93 0.84 12.03
CA HIS A 198 -14.86 0.33 12.92
C HIS A 198 -14.58 1.21 14.13
N LEU A 199 -14.89 2.51 14.05
CA LEU A 199 -14.56 3.49 15.08
C LEU A 199 -15.80 4.11 15.75
N GLY A 200 -16.99 3.81 15.25
CA GLY A 200 -18.22 4.49 15.60
C GLY A 200 -18.44 5.80 14.81
N PRO A 201 -19.65 6.36 14.81
CA PRO A 201 -19.92 7.61 14.12
C PRO A 201 -19.14 8.77 14.73
N ARG A 202 -18.80 9.77 13.89
CA ARG A 202 -18.14 10.99 14.37
C ARG A 202 -19.12 11.77 15.25
N THR A 203 -18.82 11.89 16.54
CA THR A 203 -19.54 12.81 17.42
C THR A 203 -19.23 14.25 16.99
N ARG A 204 -20.28 15.02 16.73
CA ARG A 204 -20.19 16.45 16.40
C ARG A 204 -19.71 17.25 17.60
#